data_ba644790533c25a9ef7f7085ac36cab6
#
_entry.id   ba644790533c25a9ef7f7085ac36cab6
#
_cell.length_a   1.000
_cell.length_b   1.000
_cell.length_c   1.000
_cell.angle_alpha   90.00
_cell.angle_beta   90.00
_cell.angle_gamma   90.00
#
_symmetry.space_group_name_H-M   'P 1'
#
loop_
_entity.id
_entity.type
_entity.pdbx_description
1 polymer ?
#
loop_
_entity_poly.entity_id
_entity_poly.type
_entity_poly.pdbx_seq_one_letter_code
_entity_poly.pdbx_strand_id
1 'polypeptide(L)'
;MNRDWLDKDFYKVLGVSQNASTDDIKKSYKKLARENHPDLNPGDSEAEKRFKDISEASSVLTDQKKRQEYDQVRAMGPSAFSGQGGFNVEDLGDIFGNLGDIFGGFGGGGRRKGQSYQTNLTISFIESASGLETNVPLRKEVSCTDCRGNGSENGTAYHTCNICSGSGQTASNQGFFSFAQPCQACRGRGSVIDKQCKTCKAQGIVIKNETVKVKIPAGVDNGTVIRLRGYGGPGDSGAPDGDLLVQIAVEPHQYFKRNGSDLVLDIPLLFTEAALGSTIKIPTLEKLISLKIPAGTPSGKTFKVKGEGISPQGRRSGDLYVRVYLNPPQNLSRSAKKHLESFRDQFESGDTPRDYLYE
;
A
#
# COMPACT_ATOMS: atom_id res chain seq x y z
N MET A 1 -5.06 0.75 -20.55
CA MET A 1 -4.75 -0.01 -21.78
C MET A 1 -4.26 0.96 -22.83
N ASN A 2 -3.06 0.80 -23.37
CA ASN A 2 -2.50 1.75 -24.33
C ASN A 2 -3.10 1.48 -25.72
N ARG A 3 -3.45 2.56 -26.44
CA ARG A 3 -3.94 2.53 -27.82
C ARG A 3 -2.92 1.86 -28.77
N ASP A 4 -1.66 1.83 -28.37
CA ASP A 4 -0.53 1.22 -29.07
C ASP A 4 -0.64 -0.32 -29.24
N TRP A 5 -1.49 -0.99 -28.46
CA TRP A 5 -1.71 -2.46 -28.56
C TRP A 5 -2.47 -2.88 -29.82
N LEU A 6 -3.23 -1.94 -30.43
CA LEU A 6 -3.97 -2.19 -31.67
C LEU A 6 -3.08 -1.97 -32.91
N ASP A 7 -2.08 -1.10 -32.79
CA ASP A 7 -1.24 -0.69 -33.92
C ASP A 7 0.07 -1.50 -34.02
N LYS A 8 0.51 -2.16 -32.91
CA LYS A 8 1.77 -2.88 -32.85
C LYS A 8 1.57 -4.39 -32.78
N ASP A 9 2.23 -5.13 -33.68
CA ASP A 9 2.30 -6.59 -33.63
C ASP A 9 3.45 -7.05 -32.71
N PHE A 10 3.15 -7.31 -31.43
CA PHE A 10 4.15 -7.70 -30.44
C PHE A 10 4.90 -9.00 -30.80
N TYR A 11 4.26 -9.93 -31.51
CA TYR A 11 4.94 -11.14 -31.98
C TYR A 11 5.97 -10.81 -33.06
N LYS A 12 5.66 -9.85 -33.97
CA LYS A 12 6.62 -9.38 -34.96
C LYS A 12 7.74 -8.55 -34.34
N VAL A 13 7.42 -7.73 -33.34
CA VAL A 13 8.43 -6.93 -32.59
C VAL A 13 9.49 -7.84 -31.96
N LEU A 14 9.07 -8.98 -31.38
CA LEU A 14 10.01 -9.96 -30.81
C LEU A 14 10.52 -10.98 -31.84
N GLY A 15 10.03 -10.98 -33.08
CA GLY A 15 10.42 -11.94 -34.12
C GLY A 15 10.08 -13.40 -33.78
N VAL A 16 8.96 -13.63 -33.05
CA VAL A 16 8.50 -14.96 -32.65
C VAL A 16 7.14 -15.28 -33.25
N SER A 17 6.80 -16.58 -33.36
CA SER A 17 5.49 -17.00 -33.84
C SER A 17 4.40 -16.76 -32.78
N GLN A 18 3.14 -16.66 -33.21
CA GLN A 18 2.00 -16.51 -32.29
C GLN A 18 1.85 -17.71 -31.33
N ASN A 19 2.34 -18.88 -31.70
CA ASN A 19 2.33 -20.07 -30.88
C ASN A 19 3.63 -20.30 -30.10
N ALA A 20 4.53 -19.30 -30.05
CA ALA A 20 5.80 -19.40 -29.33
C ALA A 20 5.59 -19.65 -27.83
N SER A 21 6.45 -20.48 -27.25
CA SER A 21 6.43 -20.73 -25.81
C SER A 21 6.92 -19.50 -25.04
N THR A 22 6.56 -19.42 -23.76
CA THR A 22 7.04 -18.33 -22.88
C THR A 22 8.57 -18.30 -22.81
N ASP A 23 9.22 -19.42 -22.93
CA ASP A 23 10.69 -19.53 -22.92
C ASP A 23 11.31 -19.00 -24.22
N ASP A 24 10.68 -19.26 -25.37
CA ASP A 24 11.13 -18.70 -26.65
C ASP A 24 10.98 -17.17 -26.67
N ILE A 25 9.87 -16.66 -26.14
CA ILE A 25 9.64 -15.21 -25.98
C ILE A 25 10.71 -14.59 -25.12
N LYS A 26 11.03 -15.17 -23.95
CA LYS A 26 12.09 -14.69 -23.07
C LYS A 26 13.49 -14.74 -23.71
N LYS A 27 13.76 -15.77 -24.50
CA LYS A 27 15.03 -15.94 -25.20
C LYS A 27 15.23 -14.89 -26.29
N SER A 28 14.19 -14.64 -27.07
CA SER A 28 14.20 -13.58 -28.09
C SER A 28 14.32 -12.19 -27.46
N TYR A 29 13.57 -11.91 -26.40
CA TYR A 29 13.69 -10.67 -25.63
C TYR A 29 15.12 -10.41 -25.18
N LYS A 30 15.77 -11.39 -24.52
CA LYS A 30 17.15 -11.23 -24.04
C LYS A 30 18.14 -10.88 -25.15
N LYS A 31 17.99 -11.49 -26.33
CA LYS A 31 18.82 -11.23 -27.49
C LYS A 31 18.61 -9.79 -28.00
N LEU A 32 17.36 -9.43 -28.30
CA LEU A 32 17.02 -8.12 -28.87
C LEU A 32 17.27 -6.95 -27.89
N ALA A 33 17.01 -7.16 -26.59
CA ALA A 33 17.28 -6.18 -25.56
C ALA A 33 18.78 -5.90 -25.41
N ARG A 34 19.63 -6.92 -25.55
CA ARG A 34 21.09 -6.73 -25.54
C ARG A 34 21.59 -5.98 -26.78
N GLU A 35 21.05 -6.30 -27.95
CA GLU A 35 21.42 -5.66 -29.22
C GLU A 35 21.02 -4.17 -29.26
N ASN A 36 19.90 -3.78 -28.64
CA ASN A 36 19.37 -2.42 -28.60
C ASN A 36 19.54 -1.70 -27.25
N HIS A 37 20.47 -2.20 -26.39
CA HIS A 37 20.66 -1.60 -25.06
C HIS A 37 21.26 -0.19 -25.18
N PRO A 38 20.78 0.80 -24.40
CA PRO A 38 21.27 2.18 -24.44
C PRO A 38 22.79 2.29 -24.20
N ASP A 39 23.35 1.43 -23.34
CA ASP A 39 24.79 1.43 -23.03
C ASP A 39 25.66 0.95 -24.22
N LEU A 40 25.08 0.12 -25.11
CA LEU A 40 25.78 -0.38 -26.29
C LEU A 40 25.54 0.50 -27.52
N ASN A 41 24.51 1.35 -27.50
CA ASN A 41 24.12 2.25 -28.57
C ASN A 41 23.89 3.67 -28.03
N PRO A 42 24.89 4.32 -27.45
CA PRO A 42 24.74 5.64 -26.84
C PRO A 42 24.41 6.69 -27.90
N GLY A 43 23.27 7.40 -27.71
CA GLY A 43 22.81 8.47 -28.61
C GLY A 43 22.02 8.02 -29.84
N ASP A 44 21.76 6.71 -30.00
CA ASP A 44 20.88 6.19 -31.06
C ASP A 44 19.42 6.19 -30.61
N SER A 45 18.67 7.20 -31.08
CA SER A 45 17.24 7.36 -30.76
C SER A 45 16.37 6.23 -31.35
N GLU A 46 16.80 5.60 -32.43
CA GLU A 46 16.08 4.45 -33.00
C GLU A 46 16.28 3.18 -32.17
N ALA A 47 17.50 2.94 -31.70
CA ALA A 47 17.80 1.83 -30.80
C ALA A 47 17.02 1.97 -29.47
N GLU A 48 16.92 3.18 -28.92
CA GLU A 48 16.13 3.46 -27.72
C GLU A 48 14.64 3.18 -27.94
N LYS A 49 14.10 3.59 -29.08
CA LYS A 49 12.69 3.34 -29.44
C LYS A 49 12.41 1.85 -29.61
N ARG A 50 13.31 1.14 -30.30
CA ARG A 50 13.21 -0.34 -30.45
C ARG A 50 13.31 -1.05 -29.09
N PHE A 51 14.18 -0.60 -28.21
CA PHE A 51 14.30 -1.17 -26.85
C PHE A 51 13.01 -1.00 -26.04
N LYS A 52 12.34 0.15 -26.14
CA LYS A 52 11.02 0.38 -25.51
C LYS A 52 9.96 -0.56 -26.08
N ASP A 53 9.88 -0.69 -27.40
CA ASP A 53 8.93 -1.56 -28.06
C ASP A 53 9.15 -3.06 -27.72
N ILE A 54 10.41 -3.51 -27.66
CA ILE A 54 10.80 -4.88 -27.28
C ILE A 54 10.44 -5.14 -25.82
N SER A 55 10.66 -4.18 -24.93
CA SER A 55 10.35 -4.32 -23.49
C SER A 55 8.84 -4.37 -23.26
N GLU A 56 8.07 -3.54 -23.96
CA GLU A 56 6.61 -3.55 -23.94
C GLU A 56 6.06 -4.90 -24.44
N ALA A 57 6.49 -5.35 -25.60
CA ALA A 57 6.08 -6.63 -26.18
C ALA A 57 6.38 -7.82 -25.25
N SER A 58 7.55 -7.84 -24.62
CA SER A 58 7.92 -8.88 -23.67
C SER A 58 7.03 -8.85 -22.43
N SER A 59 6.71 -7.67 -21.88
CA SER A 59 5.88 -7.54 -20.69
C SER A 59 4.44 -8.06 -20.91
N VAL A 60 3.94 -7.93 -22.11
CA VAL A 60 2.60 -8.41 -22.48
C VAL A 60 2.62 -9.91 -22.80
N LEU A 61 3.56 -10.40 -23.61
CA LEU A 61 3.56 -11.76 -24.11
C LEU A 61 4.11 -12.80 -23.11
N THR A 62 4.87 -12.39 -22.08
CA THR A 62 5.35 -13.31 -21.03
C THR A 62 4.33 -13.53 -19.92
N ASP A 63 3.36 -12.65 -19.74
CA ASP A 63 2.26 -12.80 -18.81
C ASP A 63 1.09 -13.50 -19.51
N GLN A 64 0.70 -14.67 -19.02
CA GLN A 64 -0.32 -15.51 -19.68
C GLN A 64 -1.68 -14.81 -19.79
N LYS A 65 -2.06 -13.98 -18.81
CA LYS A 65 -3.33 -13.23 -18.84
C LYS A 65 -3.27 -12.10 -19.86
N LYS A 66 -2.21 -11.28 -19.83
CA LYS A 66 -2.03 -10.17 -20.77
C LYS A 66 -1.90 -10.66 -22.22
N ARG A 67 -1.24 -11.81 -22.42
CA ARG A 67 -1.14 -12.44 -23.74
C ARG A 67 -2.50 -12.85 -24.27
N GLN A 68 -3.33 -13.49 -23.45
CA GLN A 68 -4.70 -13.85 -23.82
C GLN A 68 -5.55 -12.63 -24.16
N GLU A 69 -5.45 -11.56 -23.36
CA GLU A 69 -6.15 -10.31 -23.63
C GLU A 69 -5.69 -9.68 -24.94
N TYR A 70 -4.39 -9.65 -25.21
CA TYR A 70 -3.82 -9.12 -26.44
C TYR A 70 -4.27 -9.95 -27.67
N ASP A 71 -4.25 -11.27 -27.56
CA ASP A 71 -4.68 -12.17 -28.63
C ASP A 71 -6.18 -12.04 -28.93
N GLN A 72 -7.02 -11.81 -27.90
CA GLN A 72 -8.45 -11.55 -28.08
C GLN A 72 -8.72 -10.21 -28.76
N VAL A 73 -8.03 -9.13 -28.36
CA VAL A 73 -8.15 -7.81 -28.98
C VAL A 73 -7.73 -7.87 -30.44
N ARG A 74 -6.67 -8.62 -30.74
CA ARG A 74 -6.20 -8.82 -32.11
C ARG A 74 -7.16 -9.64 -32.97
N ALA A 75 -7.81 -10.66 -32.39
CA ALA A 75 -8.80 -11.49 -33.08
C ALA A 75 -10.08 -10.72 -33.46
N MET A 76 -10.45 -9.70 -32.66
CA MET A 76 -11.63 -8.85 -32.92
C MET A 76 -11.42 -7.87 -34.09
N GLY A 77 -10.17 -7.56 -34.46
CA GLY A 77 -9.82 -6.69 -35.59
C GLY A 77 -10.18 -5.20 -35.39
N PRO A 78 -9.64 -4.30 -36.24
CA PRO A 78 -9.90 -2.86 -36.16
C PRO A 78 -11.36 -2.47 -36.43
N SER A 79 -12.14 -3.32 -37.10
CA SER A 79 -13.54 -3.05 -37.45
C SER A 79 -14.52 -3.12 -36.28
N ALA A 80 -14.16 -3.76 -35.17
CA ALA A 80 -14.99 -3.80 -33.97
C ALA A 80 -15.06 -2.43 -33.23
N PHE A 81 -14.12 -1.54 -33.48
CA PHE A 81 -14.03 -0.21 -32.88
C PHE A 81 -14.50 0.95 -33.79
N SER A 82 -14.91 0.66 -35.03
CA SER A 82 -15.36 1.67 -36.00
C SER A 82 -16.87 1.93 -35.96
N GLY A 83 -17.60 1.42 -35.00
CA GLY A 83 -19.03 1.70 -34.80
C GLY A 83 -19.24 3.08 -34.18
N GLN A 84 -19.98 3.92 -34.92
CA GLN A 84 -20.40 5.29 -34.62
C GLN A 84 -21.13 5.39 -33.25
N GLY A 85 -20.38 5.65 -32.18
CA GLY A 85 -20.87 5.90 -30.83
C GLY A 85 -19.69 6.25 -29.95
N GLY A 86 -19.50 7.56 -29.71
CA GLY A 86 -18.35 8.11 -29.00
C GLY A 86 -18.25 7.60 -27.56
N PHE A 87 -17.44 6.60 -27.35
CA PHE A 87 -17.01 6.16 -26.03
C PHE A 87 -15.69 6.85 -25.70
N ASN A 88 -15.70 7.66 -24.63
CA ASN A 88 -14.49 8.27 -24.10
C ASN A 88 -13.56 7.18 -23.56
N VAL A 89 -12.29 7.26 -23.93
CA VAL A 89 -11.23 6.29 -23.59
C VAL A 89 -10.93 6.22 -22.08
N GLU A 90 -11.35 7.21 -21.30
CA GLU A 90 -11.22 7.23 -19.83
C GLU A 90 -12.21 6.30 -19.13
N ASP A 91 -13.40 6.06 -19.73
CA ASP A 91 -14.39 5.11 -19.18
C ASP A 91 -14.04 3.62 -19.46
N LEU A 92 -13.09 3.36 -20.35
CA LEU A 92 -12.71 1.98 -20.71
C LEU A 92 -11.88 1.29 -19.63
N GLY A 93 -11.18 2.03 -18.79
CA GLY A 93 -10.43 1.50 -17.64
C GLY A 93 -11.36 0.91 -16.58
N ASP A 94 -12.46 1.56 -16.32
CA ASP A 94 -13.48 1.08 -15.37
C ASP A 94 -14.37 -0.04 -15.97
N ILE A 95 -14.58 -0.02 -17.29
CA ILE A 95 -15.33 -1.07 -17.99
C ILE A 95 -14.55 -2.39 -18.04
N PHE A 96 -13.22 -2.36 -18.22
CA PHE A 96 -12.39 -3.57 -18.22
C PHE A 96 -12.04 -4.10 -16.82
N GLY A 97 -11.96 -3.22 -15.80
CA GLY A 97 -11.93 -3.64 -14.41
C GLY A 97 -13.21 -4.37 -13.99
N ASN A 98 -14.34 -3.97 -14.57
CA ASN A 98 -15.66 -4.56 -14.32
C ASN A 98 -16.01 -5.69 -15.30
N LEU A 99 -15.30 -5.85 -16.43
CA LEU A 99 -15.59 -6.89 -17.42
C LEU A 99 -15.19 -8.30 -16.94
N GLY A 100 -14.24 -8.39 -16.01
CA GLY A 100 -13.97 -9.64 -15.28
C GLY A 100 -15.18 -10.09 -14.45
N ASP A 101 -15.95 -9.13 -13.91
CA ASP A 101 -17.19 -9.40 -13.20
C ASP A 101 -18.38 -9.66 -14.15
N ILE A 102 -18.39 -9.07 -15.36
CA ILE A 102 -19.47 -9.23 -16.35
C ILE A 102 -19.34 -10.56 -17.11
N PHE A 103 -18.12 -11.00 -17.49
CA PHE A 103 -17.93 -12.28 -18.16
C PHE A 103 -17.86 -13.47 -17.19
N GLY A 104 -17.50 -13.24 -15.92
CA GLY A 104 -17.67 -14.24 -14.86
C GLY A 104 -19.13 -14.43 -14.43
N GLY A 105 -20.05 -13.55 -14.83
CA GLY A 105 -21.45 -13.53 -14.42
C GLY A 105 -22.43 -14.25 -15.31
N PHE A 106 -22.02 -14.80 -16.46
CA PHE A 106 -22.94 -15.53 -17.37
C PHE A 106 -23.07 -17.02 -17.05
N GLY A 107 -22.47 -17.47 -15.94
CA GLY A 107 -22.55 -18.87 -15.50
C GLY A 107 -22.68 -18.97 -13.98
N GLY A 108 -23.88 -18.80 -13.46
CA GLY A 108 -24.21 -19.09 -12.07
C GLY A 108 -24.11 -17.86 -11.15
N GLY A 109 -25.19 -17.55 -10.40
CA GLY A 109 -25.25 -16.51 -9.37
C GLY A 109 -24.18 -16.71 -8.30
N GLY A 110 -22.97 -16.23 -8.58
CA GLY A 110 -21.82 -16.29 -7.68
C GLY A 110 -22.14 -15.47 -6.43
N ARG A 111 -22.12 -16.12 -5.28
CA ARG A 111 -22.26 -15.46 -3.98
C ARG A 111 -21.17 -14.41 -3.84
N ARG A 112 -21.53 -13.14 -3.69
CA ARG A 112 -20.61 -12.04 -3.56
C ARG A 112 -20.10 -11.94 -2.13
N LYS A 113 -18.78 -11.90 -1.97
CA LYS A 113 -18.13 -11.62 -0.68
C LYS A 113 -18.58 -10.26 -0.15
N GLY A 114 -18.75 -10.15 1.17
CA GLY A 114 -19.11 -8.90 1.82
C GLY A 114 -18.08 -7.79 1.62
N GLN A 115 -18.55 -6.55 1.77
CA GLN A 115 -17.71 -5.36 1.63
C GLN A 115 -16.64 -5.32 2.72
N SER A 116 -15.41 -4.93 2.35
CA SER A 116 -14.34 -4.71 3.33
C SER A 116 -14.45 -3.30 3.93
N TYR A 117 -14.20 -3.20 5.23
CA TYR A 117 -14.14 -1.94 5.96
C TYR A 117 -12.70 -1.52 6.17
N GLN A 118 -12.48 -0.22 6.28
CA GLN A 118 -11.17 0.35 6.61
C GLN A 118 -11.30 1.22 7.85
N THR A 119 -10.30 1.12 8.75
CA THR A 119 -10.17 1.96 9.94
C THR A 119 -8.71 2.32 10.16
N ASN A 120 -8.48 3.46 10.81
CA ASN A 120 -7.14 3.90 11.17
C ASN A 120 -6.92 3.66 12.66
N LEU A 121 -5.75 3.17 13.01
CA LEU A 121 -5.32 2.98 14.39
C LEU A 121 -4.00 3.72 14.60
N THR A 122 -4.02 4.73 15.47
CA THR A 122 -2.82 5.47 15.84
C THR A 122 -2.15 4.80 17.03
N ILE A 123 -0.84 4.56 16.91
CA ILE A 123 0.00 3.97 17.96
C ILE A 123 1.25 4.83 18.18
N SER A 124 1.82 4.75 19.35
CA SER A 124 3.07 5.44 19.66
C SER A 124 4.25 4.77 18.92
N PHE A 125 5.35 5.52 18.79
CA PHE A 125 6.59 5.03 18.20
C PHE A 125 7.13 3.78 18.93
N ILE A 126 7.10 3.80 20.28
CA ILE A 126 7.60 2.69 21.11
C ILE A 126 6.75 1.45 20.89
N GLU A 127 5.42 1.59 20.87
CA GLU A 127 4.51 0.48 20.57
C GLU A 127 4.71 -0.09 19.18
N SER A 128 5.02 0.76 18.19
CA SER A 128 5.35 0.29 16.83
C SER A 128 6.64 -0.54 16.79
N ALA A 129 7.61 -0.19 17.63
CA ALA A 129 8.89 -0.89 17.72
C ALA A 129 8.79 -2.22 18.47
N SER A 130 8.07 -2.25 19.61
CA SER A 130 7.94 -3.44 20.47
C SER A 130 6.81 -4.39 20.07
N GLY A 131 5.83 -3.90 19.29
CA GLY A 131 4.59 -4.60 19.02
C GLY A 131 3.58 -4.43 20.15
N LEU A 132 2.31 -4.65 19.82
CA LEU A 132 1.18 -4.36 20.72
C LEU A 132 0.02 -5.29 20.41
N GLU A 133 -0.70 -5.72 21.44
CA GLU A 133 -2.04 -6.27 21.30
C GLU A 133 -3.04 -5.26 21.84
N THR A 134 -3.97 -4.83 21.00
CA THR A 134 -4.99 -3.84 21.38
C THR A 134 -6.37 -4.25 20.93
N ASN A 135 -7.37 -3.63 21.53
CA ASN A 135 -8.77 -3.85 21.23
C ASN A 135 -9.31 -2.67 20.40
N VAL A 136 -9.81 -2.96 19.21
CA VAL A 136 -10.40 -1.96 18.31
C VAL A 136 -11.92 -2.11 18.36
N PRO A 137 -12.67 -1.06 18.74
CA PRO A 137 -14.12 -1.08 18.67
C PRO A 137 -14.54 -1.04 17.18
N LEU A 138 -15.37 -1.99 16.80
CA LEU A 138 -15.87 -2.12 15.43
C LEU A 138 -17.39 -2.05 15.44
N ARG A 139 -17.94 -1.15 14.64
CA ARG A 139 -19.35 -1.09 14.33
C ARG A 139 -19.55 -1.67 12.94
N LYS A 140 -20.05 -2.90 12.88
CA LYS A 140 -20.25 -3.60 11.60
C LYS A 140 -21.69 -3.97 11.36
N GLU A 141 -22.06 -4.04 10.09
CA GLU A 141 -23.29 -4.64 9.65
C GLU A 141 -23.13 -6.17 9.66
N VAL A 142 -24.11 -6.85 10.20
CA VAL A 142 -24.19 -8.31 10.20
C VAL A 142 -25.54 -8.76 9.68
N SER A 143 -25.59 -9.92 9.06
CA SER A 143 -26.87 -10.52 8.65
C SER A 143 -27.79 -10.67 9.86
N CYS A 144 -29.02 -10.24 9.74
CA CYS A 144 -30.02 -10.41 10.81
C CYS A 144 -30.23 -11.89 11.09
N THR A 145 -30.05 -12.28 12.34
CA THR A 145 -30.18 -13.68 12.78
C THR A 145 -31.60 -14.21 12.66
N ASP A 146 -32.59 -13.35 12.89
CA ASP A 146 -34.01 -13.74 12.94
C ASP A 146 -34.57 -14.05 11.53
N CYS A 147 -34.15 -13.27 10.52
CA CYS A 147 -34.60 -13.49 9.14
C CYS A 147 -33.51 -14.07 8.24
N ARG A 148 -32.31 -14.35 8.75
CA ARG A 148 -31.17 -14.88 7.99
C ARG A 148 -30.82 -14.03 6.74
N GLY A 149 -30.97 -12.72 6.87
CA GLY A 149 -30.62 -11.77 5.81
C GLY A 149 -31.73 -11.45 4.79
N ASN A 150 -32.86 -12.18 4.77
CA ASN A 150 -33.92 -11.96 3.76
C ASN A 150 -34.94 -10.85 4.12
N GLY A 151 -34.94 -10.36 5.35
CA GLY A 151 -35.80 -9.26 5.79
C GLY A 151 -37.24 -9.64 6.14
N SER A 152 -37.63 -10.92 6.01
CA SER A 152 -38.99 -11.37 6.31
C SER A 152 -39.14 -11.91 7.73
N GLU A 153 -40.35 -11.93 8.29
CA GLU A 153 -40.61 -12.50 9.61
C GLU A 153 -40.21 -13.97 9.63
N ASN A 154 -39.37 -14.37 10.60
CA ASN A 154 -38.80 -15.72 10.76
C ASN A 154 -38.11 -16.27 9.50
N GLY A 155 -37.77 -15.42 8.52
CA GLY A 155 -37.09 -15.81 7.31
C GLY A 155 -37.93 -16.54 6.25
N THR A 156 -39.25 -16.62 6.44
CA THR A 156 -40.15 -17.42 5.57
C THR A 156 -41.31 -16.63 4.97
N ALA A 157 -41.66 -15.49 5.53
CA ALA A 157 -42.78 -14.68 5.09
C ALA A 157 -42.44 -13.81 3.85
N TYR A 158 -42.09 -14.46 2.75
CA TYR A 158 -41.85 -13.82 1.44
C TYR A 158 -42.20 -14.76 0.27
N HIS A 159 -42.49 -14.19 -0.89
CA HIS A 159 -42.74 -14.91 -2.13
C HIS A 159 -41.96 -14.32 -3.30
N THR A 160 -41.81 -15.10 -4.37
CA THR A 160 -41.13 -14.64 -5.58
C THR A 160 -41.92 -13.48 -6.21
N CYS A 161 -41.23 -12.43 -6.62
CA CYS A 161 -41.87 -11.29 -7.26
C CYS A 161 -42.49 -11.68 -8.61
N ASN A 162 -43.79 -11.54 -8.76
CA ASN A 162 -44.51 -11.90 -9.98
C ASN A 162 -44.22 -11.01 -11.18
N ILE A 163 -43.71 -9.77 -10.95
CA ILE A 163 -43.40 -8.83 -12.04
C ILE A 163 -42.08 -9.17 -12.73
N CYS A 164 -41.07 -9.54 -11.95
CA CYS A 164 -39.71 -9.89 -12.50
C CYS A 164 -39.43 -11.36 -12.44
N SER A 165 -40.35 -12.20 -12.02
CA SER A 165 -40.19 -13.65 -11.88
C SER A 165 -38.91 -14.05 -11.12
N GLY A 166 -38.57 -13.27 -10.09
CA GLY A 166 -37.40 -13.53 -9.26
C GLY A 166 -36.09 -12.90 -9.73
N SER A 167 -36.00 -12.34 -10.94
CA SER A 167 -34.77 -11.76 -11.49
C SER A 167 -34.32 -10.47 -10.80
N GLY A 168 -35.23 -9.77 -10.10
CA GLY A 168 -34.97 -8.46 -9.52
C GLY A 168 -34.91 -7.31 -10.53
N GLN A 169 -34.94 -7.61 -11.83
CA GLN A 169 -34.80 -6.64 -12.91
C GLN A 169 -35.96 -6.73 -13.89
N THR A 170 -36.32 -5.62 -14.50
CA THR A 170 -37.29 -5.54 -15.60
C THR A 170 -36.63 -4.87 -16.79
N ALA A 171 -36.87 -5.42 -17.99
CA ALA A 171 -36.38 -4.82 -19.23
C ALA A 171 -37.24 -3.62 -19.59
N SER A 172 -36.66 -2.45 -19.75
CA SER A 172 -37.29 -1.27 -20.36
C SER A 172 -36.85 -1.21 -21.81
N ASN A 173 -37.81 -1.49 -22.72
CA ASN A 173 -37.55 -1.40 -24.16
C ASN A 173 -37.77 0.06 -24.61
N GLN A 174 -36.69 0.78 -24.85
CA GLN A 174 -36.71 2.07 -25.54
C GLN A 174 -35.93 1.91 -26.86
N GLY A 175 -36.69 1.52 -27.91
CA GLY A 175 -36.10 1.35 -29.26
C GLY A 175 -35.18 0.15 -29.37
N PHE A 176 -34.00 0.34 -29.99
CA PHE A 176 -33.04 -0.74 -30.25
C PHE A 176 -32.21 -1.19 -29.04
N PHE A 177 -32.33 -0.51 -27.90
CA PHE A 177 -31.58 -0.84 -26.68
C PHE A 177 -32.53 -1.26 -25.55
N SER A 178 -32.23 -2.42 -24.96
CA SER A 178 -32.91 -2.95 -23.79
C SER A 178 -32.04 -2.69 -22.57
N PHE A 179 -32.48 -1.80 -21.66
CA PHE A 179 -31.80 -1.52 -20.41
C PHE A 179 -32.46 -2.30 -19.29
N ALA A 180 -31.68 -3.04 -18.51
CA ALA A 180 -32.14 -3.68 -17.30
C ALA A 180 -32.31 -2.64 -16.20
N GLN A 181 -33.53 -2.43 -15.70
CA GLN A 181 -33.82 -1.57 -14.57
C GLN A 181 -34.20 -2.41 -13.35
N PRO A 182 -33.86 -1.96 -12.12
CA PRO A 182 -34.35 -2.62 -10.92
C PRO A 182 -35.87 -2.68 -10.92
N CYS A 183 -36.45 -3.87 -10.69
CA CYS A 183 -37.90 -4.06 -10.62
C CYS A 183 -38.51 -3.16 -9.53
N GLN A 184 -39.40 -2.30 -9.89
CA GLN A 184 -40.02 -1.32 -8.96
C GLN A 184 -40.84 -2.01 -7.84
N ALA A 185 -41.46 -3.16 -8.11
CA ALA A 185 -42.28 -3.86 -7.14
C ALA A 185 -41.43 -4.50 -6.01
N CYS A 186 -40.34 -5.15 -6.35
CA CYS A 186 -39.45 -5.77 -5.36
C CYS A 186 -38.18 -4.93 -5.06
N ARG A 187 -38.02 -3.77 -5.71
CA ARG A 187 -36.84 -2.88 -5.57
C ARG A 187 -35.49 -3.61 -5.77
N GLY A 188 -35.45 -4.47 -6.79
CA GLY A 188 -34.26 -5.23 -7.14
C GLY A 188 -34.05 -6.53 -6.37
N ARG A 189 -34.88 -6.87 -5.39
CA ARG A 189 -34.68 -8.06 -4.52
C ARG A 189 -35.08 -9.39 -5.17
N GLY A 190 -35.88 -9.39 -6.19
CA GLY A 190 -36.46 -10.58 -6.78
C GLY A 190 -37.59 -11.24 -5.98
N SER A 191 -37.79 -10.84 -4.71
CA SER A 191 -38.83 -11.32 -3.82
C SER A 191 -39.59 -10.18 -3.15
N VAL A 192 -40.86 -10.42 -2.80
CA VAL A 192 -41.72 -9.51 -2.07
C VAL A 192 -41.90 -10.04 -0.65
N ILE A 193 -41.75 -9.18 0.33
CA ILE A 193 -41.90 -9.53 1.74
C ILE A 193 -43.34 -9.32 2.17
N ASP A 194 -44.00 -10.39 2.63
CA ASP A 194 -45.38 -10.35 3.11
C ASP A 194 -45.46 -9.76 4.53
N LYS A 195 -44.52 -10.17 5.38
CA LYS A 195 -44.38 -9.66 6.75
C LYS A 195 -42.95 -9.30 7.03
N GLN A 196 -42.73 -8.07 7.45
CA GLN A 196 -41.41 -7.55 7.77
C GLN A 196 -40.81 -8.18 9.04
N CYS A 197 -39.54 -8.49 9.01
CA CYS A 197 -38.80 -8.88 10.22
C CYS A 197 -38.82 -7.74 11.24
N LYS A 198 -39.23 -8.02 12.48
CA LYS A 198 -39.34 -7.01 13.54
C LYS A 198 -37.98 -6.43 13.93
N THR A 199 -36.93 -7.23 13.86
CA THR A 199 -35.58 -6.85 14.27
C THR A 199 -34.92 -5.94 13.25
N CYS A 200 -34.88 -6.30 11.98
CA CYS A 200 -34.17 -5.52 10.94
C CYS A 200 -35.12 -4.65 10.08
N LYS A 201 -36.43 -4.65 10.32
CA LYS A 201 -37.43 -3.86 9.58
C LYS A 201 -37.28 -4.02 8.06
N ALA A 202 -37.21 -5.25 7.59
CA ALA A 202 -37.03 -5.66 6.20
C ALA A 202 -35.64 -5.34 5.58
N GLN A 203 -34.69 -4.83 6.33
CA GLN A 203 -33.34 -4.54 5.80
C GLN A 203 -32.49 -5.79 5.60
N GLY A 204 -32.75 -6.86 6.36
CA GLY A 204 -31.95 -8.09 6.31
C GLY A 204 -30.63 -8.01 7.10
N ILE A 205 -30.21 -6.80 7.46
CA ILE A 205 -28.97 -6.52 8.21
C ILE A 205 -29.28 -5.77 9.50
N VAL A 206 -28.42 -5.94 10.49
CA VAL A 206 -28.44 -5.20 11.77
C VAL A 206 -27.04 -4.72 12.09
N ILE A 207 -26.96 -3.59 12.79
CA ILE A 207 -25.67 -3.05 13.24
C ILE A 207 -25.29 -3.73 14.55
N LYS A 208 -24.08 -4.31 14.60
CA LYS A 208 -23.50 -4.90 15.81
C LYS A 208 -22.24 -4.12 16.20
N ASN A 209 -22.17 -3.73 17.46
CA ASN A 209 -20.94 -3.22 18.05
C ASN A 209 -20.16 -4.41 18.61
N GLU A 210 -18.93 -4.58 18.16
CA GLU A 210 -18.04 -5.67 18.55
C GLU A 210 -16.65 -5.10 18.84
N THR A 211 -15.94 -5.69 19.76
CA THR A 211 -14.54 -5.32 20.01
C THR A 211 -13.66 -6.40 19.45
N VAL A 212 -12.77 -6.01 18.54
CA VAL A 212 -11.86 -6.92 17.83
C VAL A 212 -10.46 -6.79 18.39
N LYS A 213 -9.89 -7.92 18.82
CA LYS A 213 -8.50 -7.97 19.27
C LYS A 213 -7.56 -7.97 18.08
N VAL A 214 -6.71 -6.94 17.98
CA VAL A 214 -5.74 -6.76 16.90
C VAL A 214 -4.33 -6.96 17.47
N LYS A 215 -3.58 -7.86 16.85
CA LYS A 215 -2.18 -8.08 17.17
C LYS A 215 -1.31 -7.35 16.17
N ILE A 216 -0.56 -6.36 16.62
CA ILE A 216 0.37 -5.56 15.84
C ILE A 216 1.77 -6.13 16.05
N PRO A 217 2.43 -6.62 14.99
CA PRO A 217 3.77 -7.17 15.11
C PRO A 217 4.80 -6.09 15.45
N ALA A 218 5.87 -6.47 16.17
CA ALA A 218 6.99 -5.59 16.43
C ALA A 218 7.65 -5.11 15.14
N GLY A 219 8.03 -3.84 15.10
CA GLY A 219 8.69 -3.22 13.95
C GLY A 219 7.75 -2.81 12.83
N VAL A 220 6.45 -2.69 13.08
CA VAL A 220 5.48 -2.21 12.08
C VAL A 220 5.83 -0.79 11.60
N ASP A 221 5.71 -0.55 10.29
CA ASP A 221 5.93 0.76 9.69
C ASP A 221 4.65 1.61 9.65
N ASN A 222 4.83 2.93 9.61
CA ASN A 222 3.73 3.85 9.37
C ASN A 222 3.06 3.54 8.03
N GLY A 223 1.71 3.54 8.00
CA GLY A 223 0.93 3.19 6.83
C GLY A 223 0.74 1.69 6.59
N THR A 224 1.31 0.82 7.41
CA THR A 224 1.10 -0.64 7.30
C THR A 224 -0.38 -0.98 7.49
N VAL A 225 -0.92 -1.85 6.63
CA VAL A 225 -2.32 -2.30 6.70
C VAL A 225 -2.37 -3.73 7.21
N ILE A 226 -3.05 -3.92 8.34
CA ILE A 226 -3.32 -5.23 8.94
C ILE A 226 -4.71 -5.68 8.50
N ARG A 227 -4.81 -6.85 7.89
CA ARG A 227 -6.06 -7.42 7.40
C ARG A 227 -6.63 -8.45 8.38
N LEU A 228 -7.81 -8.17 8.89
CA LEU A 228 -8.59 -9.06 9.74
C LEU A 228 -9.73 -9.67 8.92
N ARG A 229 -9.61 -10.96 8.62
CA ARG A 229 -10.55 -11.68 7.75
C ARG A 229 -11.88 -11.88 8.44
N GLY A 230 -13.00 -11.65 7.70
CA GLY A 230 -14.36 -11.87 8.19
C GLY A 230 -14.89 -10.80 9.16
N TYR A 231 -14.18 -9.67 9.33
CA TYR A 231 -14.62 -8.55 10.16
C TYR A 231 -15.19 -7.38 9.34
N GLY A 232 -15.46 -7.58 8.04
CA GLY A 232 -16.15 -6.63 7.18
C GLY A 232 -17.66 -6.78 7.20
N GLY A 233 -18.33 -6.27 6.17
CA GLY A 233 -19.77 -6.40 5.98
C GLY A 233 -20.20 -7.83 5.62
N PRO A 234 -21.49 -8.17 5.76
CA PRO A 234 -22.00 -9.50 5.44
C PRO A 234 -21.93 -9.77 3.95
N GLY A 235 -21.61 -11.02 3.59
CA GLY A 235 -21.67 -11.50 2.20
C GLY A 235 -23.10 -11.85 1.77
N ASP A 236 -23.35 -11.81 0.46
CA ASP A 236 -24.64 -12.14 -0.13
C ASP A 236 -24.93 -13.65 -0.05
N SER A 237 -26.17 -13.99 0.33
CA SER A 237 -26.69 -15.38 0.26
C SER A 237 -25.78 -16.44 0.86
N GLY A 238 -25.10 -16.15 1.98
CA GLY A 238 -24.20 -17.05 2.66
C GLY A 238 -22.78 -17.09 2.09
N ALA A 239 -22.39 -16.08 1.31
CA ALA A 239 -21.01 -15.81 0.99
C ALA A 239 -20.22 -15.36 2.24
N PRO A 240 -18.90 -15.51 2.28
CA PRO A 240 -18.10 -15.05 3.41
C PRO A 240 -18.19 -13.54 3.58
N ASP A 241 -18.15 -13.10 4.85
CA ASP A 241 -18.06 -11.70 5.20
C ASP A 241 -16.82 -11.04 4.58
N GLY A 242 -16.86 -9.72 4.43
CA GLY A 242 -15.72 -8.90 4.03
C GLY A 242 -14.61 -8.92 5.08
N ASP A 243 -13.58 -8.12 4.86
CA ASP A 243 -12.45 -8.03 5.76
C ASP A 243 -12.41 -6.63 6.42
N LEU A 244 -11.81 -6.53 7.59
CA LEU A 244 -11.45 -5.25 8.19
C LEU A 244 -9.97 -4.97 7.89
N LEU A 245 -9.70 -3.83 7.28
CA LEU A 245 -8.37 -3.32 6.99
C LEU A 245 -8.03 -2.25 8.04
N VAL A 246 -7.08 -2.55 8.90
CA VAL A 246 -6.61 -1.62 9.95
C VAL A 246 -5.32 -0.98 9.46
N GLN A 247 -5.38 0.29 9.09
CA GLN A 247 -4.21 1.07 8.71
C GLN A 247 -3.55 1.64 9.96
N ILE A 248 -2.27 1.33 10.13
CA ILE A 248 -1.49 1.78 11.29
C ILE A 248 -0.90 3.15 11.00
N ALA A 249 -1.20 4.12 11.87
CA ALA A 249 -0.56 5.43 11.91
C ALA A 249 0.40 5.47 13.11
N VAL A 250 1.69 5.68 12.85
CA VAL A 250 2.71 5.75 13.92
C VAL A 250 3.01 7.20 14.23
N GLU A 251 2.85 7.59 15.50
CA GLU A 251 3.22 8.94 15.97
C GLU A 251 4.75 9.12 15.96
N PRO A 252 5.26 10.30 15.52
CA PRO A 252 6.68 10.60 15.56
C PRO A 252 7.18 10.64 17.00
N HIS A 253 8.37 10.10 17.24
CA HIS A 253 9.02 10.21 18.55
C HIS A 253 9.81 11.51 18.69
N GLN A 254 9.88 12.06 19.89
CA GLN A 254 10.56 13.33 20.16
C GLN A 254 12.07 13.28 19.84
N TYR A 255 12.72 12.17 20.11
CA TYR A 255 14.18 12.03 20.01
C TYR A 255 14.62 11.04 18.92
N PHE A 256 13.88 9.95 18.74
CA PHE A 256 14.27 8.90 17.81
C PHE A 256 13.71 9.16 16.41
N LYS A 257 14.58 9.01 15.43
CA LYS A 257 14.20 8.95 14.01
C LYS A 257 14.44 7.53 13.51
N ARG A 258 13.50 6.99 12.75
CA ARG A 258 13.56 5.64 12.21
C ARG A 258 14.15 5.65 10.80
N ASN A 259 15.03 4.69 10.52
CA ASN A 259 15.54 4.39 9.18
C ASN A 259 15.51 2.87 8.96
N GLY A 260 14.40 2.36 8.43
CA GLY A 260 14.16 0.92 8.35
C GLY A 260 14.08 0.28 9.75
N SER A 261 14.97 -0.64 10.07
CA SER A 261 15.11 -1.22 11.42
C SER A 261 16.07 -0.45 12.33
N ASP A 262 16.83 0.47 11.76
CA ASP A 262 17.80 1.26 12.50
C ASP A 262 17.14 2.50 13.11
N LEU A 263 17.74 2.98 14.19
CA LEU A 263 17.35 4.21 14.87
C LEU A 263 18.46 5.25 14.78
N VAL A 264 18.06 6.50 14.67
CA VAL A 264 18.96 7.66 14.75
C VAL A 264 18.58 8.52 15.93
N LEU A 265 19.55 8.85 16.77
CA LEU A 265 19.40 9.69 17.95
C LEU A 265 20.41 10.84 17.87
N ASP A 266 19.93 12.06 17.88
CA ASP A 266 20.76 13.26 17.87
C ASP A 266 21.00 13.72 19.31
N ILE A 267 22.29 13.82 19.75
CA ILE A 267 22.66 14.15 21.12
C ILE A 267 23.55 15.40 21.15
N PRO A 268 23.20 16.44 21.92
CA PRO A 268 24.08 17.56 22.18
C PRO A 268 25.20 17.14 23.14
N LEU A 269 26.45 17.51 22.81
CA LEU A 269 27.59 17.40 23.69
C LEU A 269 28.08 18.78 24.10
N LEU A 270 28.54 18.88 25.32
CA LEU A 270 29.31 20.05 25.73
C LEU A 270 30.69 20.03 25.04
N PHE A 271 31.23 21.19 24.75
CA PHE A 271 32.56 21.34 24.17
C PHE A 271 33.62 20.56 24.97
N THR A 272 33.58 20.66 26.29
CA THR A 272 34.50 19.95 27.19
C THR A 272 34.38 18.45 27.12
N GLU A 273 33.16 17.91 26.98
CA GLU A 273 32.92 16.48 26.84
C GLU A 273 33.50 15.94 25.51
N ALA A 274 33.37 16.72 24.45
CA ALA A 274 33.91 16.35 23.15
C ALA A 274 35.45 16.49 23.09
N ALA A 275 35.98 17.54 23.69
CA ALA A 275 37.45 17.80 23.67
C ALA A 275 38.24 16.83 24.56
N LEU A 276 37.76 16.61 25.79
CA LEU A 276 38.46 15.79 26.77
C LEU A 276 38.05 14.32 26.75
N GLY A 277 36.95 14.01 26.09
CA GLY A 277 36.29 12.72 26.17
C GLY A 277 35.46 12.59 27.43
N SER A 278 34.39 11.80 27.32
CA SER A 278 33.43 11.59 28.41
C SER A 278 32.73 10.26 28.28
N THR A 279 31.99 9.88 29.32
CA THR A 279 31.04 8.77 29.26
C THR A 279 29.66 9.33 29.55
N ILE A 280 28.78 9.31 28.56
CA ILE A 280 27.42 9.85 28.67
C ILE A 280 26.39 8.71 28.74
N LYS A 281 25.28 8.95 29.43
CA LYS A 281 24.14 8.04 29.42
C LYS A 281 23.18 8.45 28.31
N ILE A 282 22.82 7.51 27.46
CA ILE A 282 21.90 7.71 26.35
C ILE A 282 20.71 6.77 26.47
N PRO A 283 19.50 7.23 26.08
CA PRO A 283 18.33 6.36 26.04
C PRO A 283 18.39 5.41 24.86
N THR A 284 17.90 4.19 25.04
CA THR A 284 17.45 3.31 23.98
C THR A 284 15.95 3.13 24.09
N LEU A 285 15.33 2.26 23.30
CA LEU A 285 13.89 2.01 23.39
C LEU A 285 13.47 1.44 24.75
N GLU A 286 14.35 0.71 25.42
CA GLU A 286 14.02 -0.04 26.65
C GLU A 286 14.76 0.48 27.90
N LYS A 287 16.00 0.96 27.73
CA LYS A 287 16.90 1.24 28.86
C LYS A 287 17.85 2.41 28.59
N LEU A 288 18.56 2.83 29.62
CA LEU A 288 19.69 3.75 29.48
C LEU A 288 20.99 2.95 29.36
N ILE A 289 21.81 3.31 28.40
CA ILE A 289 23.14 2.72 28.19
C ILE A 289 24.24 3.78 28.34
N SER A 290 25.47 3.35 28.64
CA SER A 290 26.63 4.24 28.72
C SER A 290 27.37 4.24 27.38
N LEU A 291 27.53 5.41 26.77
CA LEU A 291 28.29 5.62 25.54
C LEU A 291 29.59 6.37 25.87
N LYS A 292 30.74 5.76 25.54
CA LYS A 292 32.04 6.39 25.68
C LYS A 292 32.32 7.29 24.47
N ILE A 293 32.56 8.56 24.73
CA ILE A 293 32.95 9.58 23.76
C ILE A 293 34.48 9.74 23.84
N PRO A 294 35.22 9.44 22.77
CA PRO A 294 36.64 9.69 22.75
C PRO A 294 37.02 11.16 22.78
N ALA A 295 38.16 11.51 23.35
CA ALA A 295 38.68 12.86 23.27
C ALA A 295 38.88 13.31 21.82
N GLY A 296 38.65 14.59 21.54
CA GLY A 296 38.75 15.14 20.18
C GLY A 296 37.63 14.72 19.23
N THR A 297 36.45 14.35 19.74
CA THR A 297 35.30 13.96 18.93
C THR A 297 34.74 15.18 18.16
N PRO A 298 34.74 15.17 16.82
CA PRO A 298 34.19 16.26 16.02
C PRO A 298 32.65 16.29 16.05
N SER A 299 32.09 17.49 15.84
CA SER A 299 30.62 17.64 15.64
C SER A 299 30.17 16.86 14.40
N GLY A 300 28.99 16.23 14.48
CA GLY A 300 28.44 15.38 13.41
C GLY A 300 28.93 13.93 13.43
N LYS A 301 29.87 13.59 14.34
CA LYS A 301 30.34 12.19 14.46
C LYS A 301 29.18 11.29 14.86
N THR A 302 29.09 10.14 14.18
CA THR A 302 28.08 9.12 14.46
C THR A 302 28.73 7.89 15.12
N PHE A 303 28.16 7.48 16.24
CA PHE A 303 28.52 6.26 16.96
C PHE A 303 27.46 5.20 16.71
N LYS A 304 27.89 3.98 16.44
CA LYS A 304 27.02 2.83 16.21
C LYS A 304 26.92 1.97 17.45
N VAL A 305 25.73 1.79 17.98
CA VAL A 305 25.42 0.87 19.07
C VAL A 305 24.66 -0.32 18.49
N LYS A 306 25.33 -1.47 18.46
CA LYS A 306 24.79 -2.67 17.81
C LYS A 306 23.61 -3.26 18.57
N GLY A 307 22.54 -3.62 17.81
CA GLY A 307 21.40 -4.34 18.33
C GLY A 307 20.39 -3.51 19.16
N GLU A 308 20.63 -2.20 19.32
CA GLU A 308 19.74 -1.30 20.08
C GLU A 308 18.77 -0.51 19.16
N GLY A 309 18.54 -1.01 17.94
CA GLY A 309 17.51 -0.55 17.01
C GLY A 309 16.18 -1.29 17.23
N ILE A 310 15.30 -1.23 16.23
CA ILE A 310 14.03 -1.94 16.22
C ILE A 310 14.28 -3.42 15.95
N SER A 311 13.58 -4.30 16.68
CA SER A 311 13.61 -5.76 16.51
C SER A 311 12.35 -6.26 15.81
N PRO A 312 12.26 -6.24 14.47
CA PRO A 312 11.10 -6.74 13.76
C PRO A 312 10.93 -8.25 13.97
N GLN A 313 9.70 -8.72 14.05
CA GLN A 313 9.43 -10.16 14.22
C GLN A 313 10.06 -10.97 13.07
N GLY A 314 10.88 -11.97 13.42
CA GLY A 314 11.53 -12.87 12.47
C GLY A 314 12.72 -12.28 11.69
N ARG A 315 13.21 -11.10 12.08
CA ARG A 315 14.40 -10.46 11.49
C ARG A 315 15.41 -10.09 12.57
N ARG A 316 16.63 -9.77 12.14
CA ARG A 316 17.67 -9.26 13.06
C ARG A 316 17.28 -7.86 13.55
N SER A 317 17.61 -7.58 14.80
CA SER A 317 17.51 -6.23 15.35
C SER A 317 18.37 -5.26 14.56
N GLY A 318 17.87 -4.07 14.35
CA GLY A 318 18.63 -2.96 13.80
C GLY A 318 19.63 -2.41 14.83
N ASP A 319 20.31 -1.36 14.44
CA ASP A 319 21.33 -0.69 15.25
C ASP A 319 20.86 0.72 15.64
N LEU A 320 21.39 1.27 16.73
CA LEU A 320 21.19 2.66 17.10
C LEU A 320 22.38 3.48 16.65
N TYR A 321 22.14 4.49 15.81
CA TYR A 321 23.11 5.46 15.36
C TYR A 321 22.97 6.74 16.18
N VAL A 322 23.97 7.01 17.01
CA VAL A 322 24.03 8.21 17.88
C VAL A 322 24.87 9.25 17.20
N ARG A 323 24.24 10.29 16.69
CA ARG A 323 24.91 11.44 16.08
C ARG A 323 25.08 12.55 17.11
N VAL A 324 26.31 12.92 17.36
CA VAL A 324 26.63 13.96 18.35
C VAL A 324 26.87 15.30 17.66
N TYR A 325 26.43 16.37 18.30
CA TYR A 325 26.68 17.74 17.85
C TYR A 325 27.11 18.61 19.02
N LEU A 326 28.03 19.55 18.74
CA LEU A 326 28.51 20.46 19.78
C LEU A 326 27.46 21.52 20.10
N ASN A 327 27.15 21.68 21.38
CA ASN A 327 26.28 22.72 21.90
C ASN A 327 27.14 23.70 22.70
N PRO A 328 27.37 24.94 22.21
CA PRO A 328 28.15 25.94 22.93
C PRO A 328 27.38 26.39 24.17
N PRO A 329 28.08 26.67 25.29
CA PRO A 329 27.48 27.18 26.49
C PRO A 329 26.93 28.60 26.26
N GLN A 330 25.63 28.81 26.56
CA GLN A 330 24.95 30.09 26.28
C GLN A 330 25.18 31.15 27.38
N ASN A 331 25.33 30.75 28.64
CA ASN A 331 25.45 31.65 29.77
C ASN A 331 26.77 31.42 30.50
N LEU A 332 27.78 32.18 30.12
CA LEU A 332 29.11 32.10 30.73
C LEU A 332 29.27 33.16 31.85
N SER A 333 29.73 32.73 33.03
CA SER A 333 30.20 33.65 34.05
C SER A 333 31.44 34.42 33.57
N ARG A 334 31.72 35.56 34.17
CA ARG A 334 32.92 36.35 33.85
C ARG A 334 34.22 35.53 33.99
N SER A 335 34.30 34.68 35.01
CA SER A 335 35.45 33.78 35.20
C SER A 335 35.55 32.73 34.10
N ALA A 336 34.43 32.08 33.76
CA ALA A 336 34.42 31.08 32.68
C ALA A 336 34.80 31.67 31.32
N LYS A 337 34.36 32.92 31.04
CA LYS A 337 34.74 33.64 29.83
C LYS A 337 36.25 33.87 29.77
N LYS A 338 36.87 34.34 30.87
CA LYS A 338 38.33 34.53 30.94
C LYS A 338 39.10 33.23 30.69
N HIS A 339 38.64 32.11 31.24
CA HIS A 339 39.28 30.81 30.98
C HIS A 339 39.17 30.39 29.53
N LEU A 340 38.03 30.62 28.87
CA LEU A 340 37.87 30.35 27.45
C LEU A 340 38.69 31.28 26.56
N GLU A 341 38.83 32.55 26.94
CA GLU A 341 39.71 33.49 26.25
C GLU A 341 41.17 33.03 26.35
N SER A 342 41.63 32.64 27.54
CA SER A 342 42.98 32.10 27.75
C SER A 342 43.20 30.79 26.97
N PHE A 343 42.22 29.89 26.91
CA PHE A 343 42.25 28.70 26.11
C PHE A 343 42.36 29.03 24.61
N ARG A 344 41.58 29.95 24.11
CA ARG A 344 41.63 30.43 22.74
C ARG A 344 43.03 30.94 22.39
N ASP A 345 43.60 31.83 23.25
CA ASP A 345 44.90 32.45 23.00
C ASP A 345 46.08 31.42 23.01
N GLN A 346 45.92 30.30 23.71
CA GLN A 346 46.86 29.20 23.69
C GLN A 346 46.73 28.24 22.51
N PHE A 347 45.52 28.01 21.99
CA PHE A 347 45.20 26.99 21.01
C PHE A 347 44.94 27.51 19.59
N GLU A 348 44.41 28.75 19.46
CA GLU A 348 43.96 29.31 18.18
C GLU A 348 44.95 30.29 17.56
N SER A 349 46.22 30.29 18.01
CA SER A 349 47.27 31.14 17.47
C SER A 349 47.84 30.70 16.10
N GLY A 350 47.23 29.73 15.45
CA GLY A 350 47.61 29.18 14.13
C GLY A 350 46.42 29.19 13.12
N ASP A 351 46.61 28.38 12.09
CA ASP A 351 45.65 28.22 10.99
C ASP A 351 44.22 27.94 11.50
N THR A 352 43.21 28.65 10.98
CA THR A 352 41.84 28.42 11.36
C THR A 352 41.21 27.29 10.49
N PRO A 353 40.26 26.51 11.00
CA PRO A 353 39.59 25.49 10.21
C PRO A 353 38.88 26.02 8.94
N ARG A 354 38.94 27.32 8.71
CA ARG A 354 38.29 27.98 7.57
C ARG A 354 39.28 28.46 6.51
N ASP A 355 40.59 28.33 6.73
CA ASP A 355 41.60 28.89 5.83
C ASP A 355 41.52 28.32 4.42
N TYR A 356 41.10 27.06 4.28
CA TYR A 356 40.85 26.41 3.00
C TYR A 356 39.70 27.10 2.17
N LEU A 357 38.91 27.96 2.78
CA LEU A 357 37.86 28.73 2.05
C LEU A 357 38.43 29.98 1.36
N TYR A 358 39.68 30.34 1.64
CA TYR A 358 40.33 31.54 1.15
C TYR A 358 41.47 31.21 0.16
N GLU A 359 41.73 29.95 -0.12
CA GLU A 359 42.60 29.42 -1.18
C GLU A 359 41.77 29.25 -2.49
#